data_cc46663ecbe0b2329f1eb7347c8eaf6c
#
_entry.id   cc46663ecbe0b2329f1eb7347c8eaf6c
#
_cell.length_a   1.000
_cell.length_b   1.000
_cell.length_c   1.000
_cell.angle_alpha   90.00
_cell.angle_beta   90.00
_cell.angle_gamma   90.00
#
_symmetry.space_group_name_H-M   'P 1'
#
loop_
_entity.id
_entity.type
_entity.pdbx_description
1 polymer ?
#
loop_
_entity_poly.entity_id
_entity_poly.type
_entity_poly.pdbx_seq_one_letter_code
_entity_poly.pdbx_strand_id
1 'polypeptide(L)'
;MRKLFAAGAAIAAAIFNPTAANAAEEPPHEVIASDGNIEVRQYKPQILAEVTVTGDMRRAGNSGFRPLADFIFGNNTAKQSIEMTAPVTRTPASRKIEMTAPVTRTETSGGDWVVAFVMPEEWTMETLPAPNNPDITIREVPGEMIAAIRFNGAGRESDHRKKQAELEAWLRAHDYVATGSARYAGYNAPWVPAPFKRNEVMIPVRPASQ
;
A
#
# COMPACT_ATOMS: atom_id res chain seq x y z
N MET A 1 -14.08 45.68 39.57
CA MET A 1 -13.39 45.14 38.40
C MET A 1 -13.43 43.62 38.49
N ARG A 2 -14.35 42.97 37.80
CA ARG A 2 -14.50 41.50 37.77
C ARG A 2 -13.99 41.01 36.41
N LYS A 3 -12.92 40.22 36.41
CA LYS A 3 -12.41 39.55 35.22
C LYS A 3 -13.19 38.25 35.00
N LEU A 4 -13.92 38.17 33.89
CA LEU A 4 -14.54 36.92 33.41
C LEU A 4 -13.46 36.10 32.68
N PHE A 5 -13.22 34.89 33.16
CA PHE A 5 -12.50 33.87 32.43
C PHE A 5 -13.48 33.11 31.54
N ALA A 6 -13.29 33.21 30.23
CA ALA A 6 -14.02 32.38 29.27
C ALA A 6 -13.30 31.01 29.18
N ALA A 7 -13.98 29.97 29.62
CA ALA A 7 -13.56 28.61 29.44
C ALA A 7 -13.91 28.17 28.01
N GLY A 8 -12.90 27.95 27.18
CA GLY A 8 -13.07 27.36 25.87
C GLY A 8 -13.32 25.85 26.01
N ALA A 9 -14.52 25.40 25.67
CA ALA A 9 -14.85 23.99 25.55
C ALA A 9 -14.27 23.45 24.22
N ALA A 10 -13.29 22.56 24.31
CA ALA A 10 -12.81 21.77 23.18
C ALA A 10 -13.87 20.72 22.85
N ILE A 11 -14.56 20.87 21.74
CA ILE A 11 -15.46 19.85 21.18
C ILE A 11 -14.57 18.84 20.48
N ALA A 12 -14.37 17.69 21.11
CA ALA A 12 -13.81 16.51 20.45
C ALA A 12 -14.87 15.99 19.47
N ALA A 13 -14.70 16.28 18.18
CA ALA A 13 -15.48 15.66 17.13
C ALA A 13 -15.09 14.18 17.03
N ALA A 14 -15.91 13.32 17.61
CA ALA A 14 -15.85 11.89 17.34
C ALA A 14 -16.14 11.66 15.86
N ILE A 15 -15.14 11.35 15.07
CA ILE A 15 -15.30 10.94 13.68
C ILE A 15 -15.99 9.57 13.71
N PHE A 16 -17.28 9.55 13.43
CA PHE A 16 -18.03 8.34 13.21
C PHE A 16 -17.57 7.75 11.87
N ASN A 17 -16.65 6.79 11.92
CA ASN A 17 -16.30 5.96 10.76
C ASN A 17 -17.45 4.96 10.57
N PRO A 18 -18.26 5.07 9.49
CA PRO A 18 -19.18 3.99 9.18
C PRO A 18 -18.34 2.77 8.81
N THR A 19 -18.47 1.71 9.57
CA THR A 19 -17.92 0.38 9.28
C THR A 19 -18.42 -0.06 7.90
N ALA A 20 -17.63 0.21 6.87
CA ALA A 20 -17.82 -0.36 5.54
C ALA A 20 -17.43 -1.84 5.66
N ALA A 21 -18.45 -2.71 5.69
CA ALA A 21 -18.25 -4.13 5.47
C ALA A 21 -17.47 -4.34 4.17
N ASN A 22 -16.28 -5.01 4.25
CA ASN A 22 -15.40 -5.39 3.15
C ASN A 22 -14.50 -4.31 2.49
N ALA A 23 -14.09 -3.26 3.15
CA ALA A 23 -12.91 -2.53 2.71
C ALA A 23 -11.67 -3.36 3.07
N ALA A 24 -10.79 -3.62 2.08
CA ALA A 24 -9.50 -4.24 2.36
C ALA A 24 -8.72 -3.37 3.35
N GLU A 25 -8.00 -4.00 4.28
CA GLU A 25 -7.18 -3.30 5.26
C GLU A 25 -6.13 -2.44 4.57
N GLU A 26 -5.98 -1.20 5.04
CA GLU A 26 -4.92 -0.29 4.55
C GLU A 26 -3.76 -0.31 5.54
N PRO A 27 -2.49 -0.28 5.05
CA PRO A 27 -1.34 -0.21 5.93
C PRO A 27 -1.42 1.02 6.84
N PRO A 28 -1.22 0.85 8.15
CA PRO A 28 -1.29 1.95 9.08
C PRO A 28 -0.18 2.96 8.85
N HIS A 29 -0.54 4.22 8.94
CA HIS A 29 0.37 5.34 8.76
C HIS A 29 -0.08 6.53 9.61
N GLU A 30 0.87 7.41 9.89
CA GLU A 30 0.63 8.72 10.49
C GLU A 30 0.63 9.79 9.38
N VAL A 31 -0.36 10.68 9.38
CA VAL A 31 -0.38 11.83 8.47
C VAL A 31 0.44 12.96 9.07
N ILE A 32 1.56 13.28 8.42
CA ILE A 32 2.51 14.32 8.86
C ILE A 32 2.09 15.70 8.34
N ALA A 33 1.57 15.76 7.09
CA ALA A 33 1.07 16.99 6.48
C ALA A 33 -0.08 16.68 5.53
N SER A 34 -0.97 17.64 5.34
CA SER A 34 -2.13 17.50 4.43
C SER A 34 -2.42 18.84 3.74
N ASP A 35 -2.65 18.77 2.41
CA ASP A 35 -3.03 19.90 1.57
C ASP A 35 -4.01 19.43 0.49
N GLY A 36 -5.29 19.66 0.70
CA GLY A 36 -6.38 19.25 -0.18
C GLY A 36 -6.44 17.72 -0.35
N ASN A 37 -6.04 17.23 -1.53
CA ASN A 37 -5.98 15.80 -1.86
C ASN A 37 -4.56 15.22 -1.79
N ILE A 38 -3.61 15.97 -1.26
CA ILE A 38 -2.22 15.56 -1.03
C ILE A 38 -2.00 15.35 0.46
N GLU A 39 -1.33 14.26 0.81
CA GLU A 39 -0.90 13.95 2.17
C GLU A 39 0.56 13.50 2.16
N VAL A 40 1.30 13.88 3.20
CA VAL A 40 2.58 13.26 3.53
C VAL A 40 2.36 12.33 4.71
N ARG A 41 2.69 11.06 4.50
CA ARG A 41 2.40 9.96 5.43
C ARG A 41 3.69 9.29 5.88
N GLN A 42 3.80 8.98 7.17
CA GLN A 42 4.84 8.12 7.72
C GLN A 42 4.31 6.71 7.88
N TYR A 43 4.83 5.78 7.11
CA TYR A 43 4.52 4.35 7.21
C TYR A 43 5.50 3.65 8.15
N LYS A 44 5.01 2.62 8.84
CA LYS A 44 5.83 1.66 9.58
C LYS A 44 6.55 0.69 8.62
N PRO A 45 7.53 -0.11 9.09
CA PRO A 45 8.05 -1.22 8.30
C PRO A 45 6.93 -2.14 7.81
N GLN A 46 7.06 -2.66 6.59
CA GLN A 46 6.04 -3.47 5.93
C GLN A 46 6.66 -4.68 5.25
N ILE A 47 5.88 -5.74 5.09
CA ILE A 47 6.25 -6.88 4.25
C ILE A 47 5.50 -6.74 2.93
N LEU A 48 6.22 -6.83 1.83
CA LEU A 48 5.68 -6.80 0.48
C LEU A 48 5.80 -8.18 -0.17
N ALA A 49 4.74 -8.59 -0.87
CA ALA A 49 4.80 -9.64 -1.88
C ALA A 49 4.84 -8.96 -3.24
N GLU A 50 5.88 -9.21 -4.03
CA GLU A 50 6.16 -8.51 -5.28
C GLU A 50 6.35 -9.48 -6.43
N VAL A 51 5.93 -9.06 -7.62
CA VAL A 51 6.21 -9.76 -8.87
C VAL A 51 6.59 -8.75 -9.95
N THR A 52 7.63 -9.08 -10.74
CA THR A 52 8.03 -8.26 -11.90
C THR A 52 7.34 -8.76 -13.16
N VAL A 53 6.73 -7.86 -13.91
CA VAL A 53 5.99 -8.17 -15.13
C VAL A 53 6.31 -7.17 -16.23
N THR A 54 6.27 -7.62 -17.49
CA THR A 54 6.48 -6.80 -18.68
C THR A 54 5.16 -6.22 -19.22
N GLY A 55 5.23 -5.19 -20.06
CA GLY A 55 4.10 -4.62 -20.78
C GLY A 55 3.74 -3.21 -20.33
N ASP A 56 2.60 -2.72 -20.82
CA ASP A 56 2.06 -1.42 -20.39
C ASP A 56 1.49 -1.48 -18.96
N MET A 57 1.30 -0.33 -18.33
CA MET A 57 0.81 -0.20 -16.95
C MET A 57 -0.46 -1.01 -16.66
N ARG A 58 -1.40 -1.08 -17.62
CA ARG A 58 -2.67 -1.79 -17.45
C ARG A 58 -2.47 -3.30 -17.50
N ARG A 59 -1.67 -3.78 -18.46
CA ARG A 59 -1.34 -5.21 -18.59
C ARG A 59 -0.54 -5.67 -17.39
N ALA A 60 0.46 -4.91 -16.99
CA ALA A 60 1.27 -5.18 -15.81
C ALA A 60 0.39 -5.31 -14.55
N GLY A 61 -0.56 -4.38 -14.34
CA GLY A 61 -1.49 -4.47 -13.23
C GLY A 61 -2.27 -5.78 -13.21
N ASN A 62 -2.80 -6.22 -14.35
CA ASN A 62 -3.58 -7.46 -14.44
C ASN A 62 -2.69 -8.72 -14.32
N SER A 63 -1.52 -8.71 -14.97
CA SER A 63 -0.60 -9.85 -14.98
C SER A 63 0.04 -10.06 -13.61
N GLY A 64 0.41 -8.99 -12.92
CA GLY A 64 1.00 -9.08 -11.58
C GLY A 64 -0.02 -9.35 -10.48
N PHE A 65 -1.27 -8.86 -10.64
CA PHE A 65 -2.32 -9.13 -9.65
C PHE A 65 -2.63 -10.62 -9.50
N ARG A 66 -2.69 -11.37 -10.60
CA ARG A 66 -3.11 -12.78 -10.58
C ARG A 66 -2.21 -13.68 -9.71
N PRO A 67 -0.87 -13.72 -9.92
CA PRO A 67 -0.02 -14.56 -9.09
C PRO A 67 -0.02 -14.14 -7.63
N LEU A 68 -0.09 -12.84 -7.33
CA LEU A 68 -0.17 -12.34 -5.96
C LEU A 68 -1.50 -12.71 -5.29
N ALA A 69 -2.62 -12.59 -6.01
CA ALA A 69 -3.92 -13.03 -5.52
C ALA A 69 -3.94 -14.54 -5.27
N ASP A 70 -3.42 -15.35 -6.19
CA ASP A 70 -3.30 -16.80 -6.03
C ASP A 70 -2.48 -17.15 -4.78
N PHE A 71 -1.36 -16.47 -4.54
CA PHE A 71 -0.55 -16.62 -3.33
C PHE A 71 -1.36 -16.37 -2.05
N ILE A 72 -2.07 -15.24 -1.94
CA ILE A 72 -2.82 -14.92 -0.72
C ILE A 72 -4.06 -15.80 -0.54
N PHE A 73 -4.63 -16.33 -1.63
CA PHE A 73 -5.80 -17.24 -1.55
C PHE A 73 -5.44 -18.70 -1.30
N GLY A 74 -4.16 -19.02 -1.08
CA GLY A 74 -3.74 -20.31 -0.56
C GLY A 74 -2.75 -21.09 -1.43
N ASN A 75 -2.32 -20.57 -2.59
CA ASN A 75 -1.20 -21.17 -3.32
C ASN A 75 0.14 -20.83 -2.64
N ASN A 76 0.26 -21.32 -1.41
CA ASN A 76 1.41 -21.10 -0.54
C ASN A 76 1.65 -22.30 0.38
N THR A 77 2.81 -22.32 1.01
CA THR A 77 3.20 -23.33 1.99
C THR A 77 3.43 -22.65 3.34
N ALA A 78 2.64 -23.06 4.36
CA ALA A 78 2.78 -22.52 5.70
C ALA A 78 4.16 -22.83 6.28
N LYS A 79 4.83 -21.81 6.82
CA LYS A 79 6.04 -21.97 7.60
C LYS A 79 5.64 -22.50 8.98
N GLN A 80 6.07 -23.72 9.32
CA GLN A 80 5.87 -24.29 10.65
C GLN A 80 7.19 -24.30 11.42
N SER A 81 7.22 -23.64 12.56
CA SER A 81 8.22 -23.88 13.58
C SER A 81 7.93 -25.23 14.23
N ILE A 82 8.91 -26.14 14.33
CA ILE A 82 8.74 -27.45 14.90
C ILE A 82 9.65 -27.58 16.11
N GLU A 83 9.03 -27.66 17.28
CA GLU A 83 9.64 -28.39 18.38
C GLU A 83 9.49 -29.88 18.09
N MET A 84 10.63 -30.58 17.99
CA MET A 84 10.64 -32.00 17.63
C MET A 84 10.23 -32.88 18.82
N THR A 85 8.99 -33.38 18.77
CA THR A 85 8.60 -34.56 19.56
C THR A 85 7.70 -35.45 18.72
N ALA A 86 8.21 -36.65 18.36
CA ALA A 86 7.54 -37.79 17.71
C ALA A 86 7.22 -37.67 16.21
N PRO A 87 7.01 -38.81 15.48
CA PRO A 87 6.88 -38.81 14.03
C PRO A 87 5.55 -38.17 13.59
N VAL A 88 5.63 -37.00 12.96
CA VAL A 88 4.47 -36.33 12.40
C VAL A 88 4.50 -36.46 10.89
N THR A 89 3.48 -37.10 10.35
CA THR A 89 3.17 -37.05 8.91
C THR A 89 2.78 -35.62 8.57
N ARG A 90 3.55 -34.91 7.74
CA ARG A 90 3.31 -33.53 7.34
C ARG A 90 2.64 -33.47 5.99
N THR A 91 1.44 -32.92 5.97
CA THR A 91 0.90 -32.30 4.77
C THR A 91 1.18 -30.80 4.89
N PRO A 92 1.87 -30.17 3.92
CA PRO A 92 2.02 -28.72 3.92
C PRO A 92 0.64 -28.07 3.92
N ALA A 93 0.31 -27.34 4.99
CA ALA A 93 -0.95 -26.63 5.04
C ALA A 93 -0.81 -25.29 4.29
N SER A 94 -1.70 -25.03 3.34
CA SER A 94 -1.84 -23.69 2.77
C SER A 94 -2.61 -22.80 3.74
N ARG A 95 -2.37 -21.48 3.69
CA ARG A 95 -3.10 -20.50 4.50
C ARG A 95 -3.68 -19.40 3.62
N LYS A 96 -4.91 -19.01 3.90
CA LYS A 96 -5.47 -17.79 3.35
C LYS A 96 -4.86 -16.60 4.07
N ILE A 97 -4.42 -15.60 3.30
CA ILE A 97 -3.95 -14.30 3.78
C ILE A 97 -5.03 -13.28 3.38
N GLU A 98 -5.44 -12.43 4.31
CA GLU A 98 -6.44 -11.41 3.99
C GLU A 98 -5.82 -10.38 3.01
N MET A 99 -6.66 -9.90 2.08
CA MET A 99 -6.22 -8.92 1.09
C MET A 99 -6.12 -7.54 1.72
N THR A 100 -4.99 -6.87 1.52
CA THR A 100 -4.82 -5.47 1.88
C THR A 100 -4.93 -4.55 0.66
N ALA A 101 -5.19 -3.28 0.87
CA ALA A 101 -5.13 -2.24 -0.14
C ALA A 101 -4.10 -1.17 0.26
N PRO A 102 -3.41 -0.54 -0.66
CA PRO A 102 -3.56 -0.64 -2.11
C PRO A 102 -2.74 -1.76 -2.77
N VAL A 103 -3.10 -2.08 -4.00
CA VAL A 103 -2.20 -2.76 -4.95
C VAL A 103 -1.37 -1.69 -5.62
N THR A 104 -0.05 -1.78 -5.50
CA THR A 104 0.87 -0.80 -6.08
C THR A 104 1.56 -1.32 -7.33
N ARG A 105 1.92 -0.40 -8.23
CA ARG A 105 2.68 -0.65 -9.46
C ARG A 105 3.78 0.39 -9.57
N THR A 106 5.01 -0.05 -9.72
CA THR A 106 6.19 0.81 -9.86
C THR A 106 6.89 0.46 -11.15
N GLU A 107 7.15 1.44 -12.00
CA GLU A 107 7.93 1.24 -13.22
C GLU A 107 9.41 1.14 -12.89
N THR A 108 10.08 0.13 -13.43
CA THR A 108 11.53 -0.05 -13.31
C THR A 108 12.26 0.76 -14.36
N SER A 109 13.56 0.96 -14.17
CA SER A 109 14.42 1.63 -15.18
C SER A 109 14.50 0.87 -16.51
N GLY A 110 14.17 -0.42 -16.53
CA GLY A 110 14.13 -1.26 -17.73
C GLY A 110 12.80 -1.24 -18.48
N GLY A 111 11.78 -0.51 -17.97
CA GLY A 111 10.44 -0.46 -18.57
C GLY A 111 9.51 -1.60 -18.14
N ASP A 112 9.97 -2.49 -17.27
CA ASP A 112 9.13 -3.48 -16.60
C ASP A 112 8.40 -2.86 -15.41
N TRP A 113 7.46 -3.60 -14.84
CA TRP A 113 6.66 -3.16 -13.71
C TRP A 113 6.80 -4.11 -12.53
N VAL A 114 7.06 -3.56 -11.34
CA VAL A 114 6.89 -4.29 -10.08
C VAL A 114 5.48 -4.05 -9.59
N VAL A 115 4.72 -5.12 -9.45
CA VAL A 115 3.38 -5.12 -8.81
C VAL A 115 3.55 -5.67 -7.40
N ALA A 116 3.02 -4.97 -6.41
CA ALA A 116 3.19 -5.33 -5.01
C ALA A 116 1.87 -5.32 -4.22
N PHE A 117 1.73 -6.29 -3.32
CA PHE A 117 0.76 -6.30 -2.24
C PHE A 117 1.48 -6.07 -0.92
N VAL A 118 0.92 -5.24 -0.05
CA VAL A 118 1.36 -5.16 1.34
C VAL A 118 0.75 -6.33 2.09
N MET A 119 1.51 -7.02 2.92
CA MET A 119 0.97 -8.09 3.77
C MET A 119 0.33 -7.49 5.02
N PRO A 120 -0.75 -8.10 5.56
CA PRO A 120 -1.35 -7.70 6.84
C PRO A 120 -0.32 -7.62 7.96
N GLU A 121 -0.52 -6.69 8.93
CA GLU A 121 0.41 -6.48 10.04
C GLU A 121 0.61 -7.69 10.96
N GLU A 122 -0.33 -8.64 10.95
CA GLU A 122 -0.24 -9.88 11.75
C GLU A 122 0.89 -10.81 11.31
N TRP A 123 1.43 -10.63 10.09
CA TRP A 123 2.48 -11.48 9.53
C TRP A 123 3.87 -10.92 9.78
N THR A 124 4.79 -11.82 10.10
CA THR A 124 6.23 -11.54 10.15
C THR A 124 6.94 -12.36 9.06
N MET A 125 8.20 -12.05 8.79
CA MET A 125 9.01 -12.83 7.83
C MET A 125 9.13 -14.32 8.22
N GLU A 126 8.97 -14.64 9.52
CA GLU A 126 9.02 -16.01 10.03
C GLU A 126 7.68 -16.74 9.88
N THR A 127 6.56 -16.03 10.02
CA THR A 127 5.22 -16.64 10.07
C THR A 127 4.49 -16.59 8.74
N LEU A 128 4.83 -15.63 7.85
CA LEU A 128 4.23 -15.51 6.54
C LEU A 128 4.47 -16.79 5.71
N PRO A 129 3.42 -17.41 5.14
CA PRO A 129 3.58 -18.56 4.26
C PRO A 129 4.53 -18.26 3.09
N ALA A 130 5.26 -19.26 2.64
CA ALA A 130 6.11 -19.14 1.45
C ALA A 130 5.25 -19.25 0.19
N PRO A 131 5.41 -18.37 -0.81
CA PRO A 131 4.73 -18.54 -2.09
C PRO A 131 5.22 -19.82 -2.81
N ASN A 132 4.29 -20.55 -3.44
CA ASN A 132 4.64 -21.70 -4.28
C ASN A 132 5.10 -21.25 -5.67
N ASN A 133 4.72 -20.05 -6.10
CA ASN A 133 5.20 -19.46 -7.34
C ASN A 133 6.58 -18.82 -7.12
N PRO A 134 7.64 -19.27 -7.82
CA PRO A 134 9.00 -18.75 -7.67
C PRO A 134 9.18 -17.30 -8.17
N ASP A 135 8.25 -16.79 -8.98
CA ASP A 135 8.31 -15.41 -9.48
C ASP A 135 7.91 -14.38 -8.40
N ILE A 136 7.33 -14.84 -7.29
CA ILE A 136 6.94 -13.96 -6.18
C ILE A 136 8.11 -13.83 -5.21
N THR A 137 8.51 -12.59 -4.97
CA THR A 137 9.51 -12.23 -3.96
C THR A 137 8.83 -11.64 -2.74
N ILE A 138 9.16 -12.16 -1.56
CA ILE A 138 8.74 -11.56 -0.28
C ILE A 138 9.89 -10.71 0.24
N ARG A 139 9.59 -9.45 0.57
CA ARG A 139 10.59 -8.48 1.02
C ARG A 139 10.06 -7.64 2.16
N GLU A 140 10.86 -7.52 3.22
CA GLU A 140 10.63 -6.51 4.26
C GLU A 140 11.20 -5.17 3.78
N VAL A 141 10.42 -4.10 3.97
CA VAL A 141 10.83 -2.73 3.69
C VAL A 141 10.80 -1.90 4.96
N PRO A 142 11.79 -1.04 5.18
CA PRO A 142 11.79 -0.15 6.33
C PRO A 142 10.60 0.81 6.27
N GLY A 143 10.26 1.38 7.41
CA GLY A 143 9.30 2.48 7.45
C GLY A 143 9.80 3.65 6.61
N GLU A 144 8.90 4.25 5.83
CA GLU A 144 9.24 5.32 4.92
C GLU A 144 8.21 6.45 4.94
N MET A 145 8.68 7.67 4.65
CA MET A 145 7.81 8.81 4.45
C MET A 145 7.38 8.85 2.97
N ILE A 146 6.08 8.95 2.73
CA ILE A 146 5.48 8.94 1.38
C ILE A 146 4.57 10.15 1.23
N ALA A 147 4.78 10.92 0.17
CA ALA A 147 3.78 11.87 -0.30
C ALA A 147 2.81 11.16 -1.24
N ALA A 148 1.52 11.36 -1.03
CA ALA A 148 0.45 10.73 -1.80
C ALA A 148 -0.53 11.78 -2.31
N ILE A 149 -0.93 11.69 -3.59
CA ILE A 149 -2.02 12.48 -4.16
C ILE A 149 -3.16 11.56 -4.54
N ARG A 150 -4.34 11.80 -3.97
CA ARG A 150 -5.55 11.02 -4.19
C ARG A 150 -6.38 11.58 -5.35
N PHE A 151 -6.95 10.69 -6.16
CA PHE A 151 -7.92 11.03 -7.20
C PHE A 151 -8.89 9.89 -7.48
N ASN A 152 -10.04 10.22 -8.05
CA ASN A 152 -11.03 9.24 -8.47
C ASN A 152 -10.98 9.04 -9.99
N GLY A 153 -11.45 7.89 -10.46
CA GLY A 153 -11.54 7.62 -11.89
C GLY A 153 -11.09 6.23 -12.30
N ALA A 154 -10.98 6.01 -13.60
CA ALA A 154 -10.63 4.71 -14.17
C ALA A 154 -9.17 4.30 -13.89
N GLY A 155 -8.33 5.20 -13.38
CA GLY A 155 -6.91 4.93 -13.13
C GLY A 155 -6.14 4.67 -14.42
N ARG A 156 -6.41 5.44 -15.48
CA ARG A 156 -5.66 5.36 -16.73
C ARG A 156 -4.23 5.84 -16.51
N GLU A 157 -3.30 5.36 -17.31
CA GLU A 157 -1.91 5.80 -17.23
C GLU A 157 -1.77 7.32 -17.36
N SER A 158 -2.50 7.94 -18.28
CA SER A 158 -2.52 9.39 -18.46
C SER A 158 -2.95 10.15 -17.20
N ASP A 159 -3.93 9.61 -16.46
CA ASP A 159 -4.43 10.23 -15.23
C ASP A 159 -3.36 10.15 -14.13
N HIS A 160 -2.70 8.98 -14.00
CA HIS A 160 -1.60 8.80 -13.07
C HIS A 160 -0.39 9.69 -13.40
N ARG A 161 0.03 9.77 -14.67
CA ARG A 161 1.16 10.63 -15.10
C ARG A 161 0.86 12.10 -14.81
N LYS A 162 -0.38 12.55 -15.08
CA LYS A 162 -0.80 13.92 -14.76
C LYS A 162 -0.72 14.17 -13.24
N LYS A 163 -1.22 13.25 -12.42
CA LYS A 163 -1.18 13.39 -10.96
C LYS A 163 0.22 13.26 -10.39
N GLN A 164 1.08 12.49 -11.02
CA GLN A 164 2.51 12.45 -10.67
C GLN A 164 3.16 13.82 -10.87
N ALA A 165 2.97 14.45 -12.03
CA ALA A 165 3.52 15.76 -12.30
C ALA A 165 3.00 16.84 -11.33
N GLU A 166 1.70 16.76 -10.94
CA GLU A 166 1.09 17.62 -9.94
C GLU A 166 1.75 17.44 -8.58
N LEU A 167 1.92 16.19 -8.13
CA LEU A 167 2.57 15.87 -6.86
C LEU A 167 4.04 16.31 -6.84
N GLU A 168 4.80 16.05 -7.92
CA GLU A 168 6.20 16.47 -8.03
C GLU A 168 6.35 18.01 -7.99
N ALA A 169 5.39 18.75 -8.58
CA ALA A 169 5.37 20.20 -8.48
C ALA A 169 5.11 20.68 -7.05
N TRP A 170 4.18 20.01 -6.36
CA TRP A 170 3.88 20.28 -4.94
C TRP A 170 5.08 20.01 -4.03
N LEU A 171 5.79 18.88 -4.24
CA LEU A 171 6.99 18.53 -3.46
C LEU A 171 8.05 19.61 -3.53
N ARG A 172 8.33 20.13 -4.75
CA ARG A 172 9.29 21.22 -4.94
C ARG A 172 8.90 22.52 -4.24
N ALA A 173 7.59 22.79 -4.13
CA ALA A 173 7.09 24.00 -3.47
C ALA A 173 7.04 23.90 -1.93
N HIS A 174 7.15 22.68 -1.38
CA HIS A 174 6.98 22.42 0.06
C HIS A 174 8.23 21.78 0.71
N ASP A 175 9.40 21.97 0.10
CA ASP A 175 10.69 21.52 0.64
C ASP A 175 10.78 20.01 0.90
N TYR A 176 10.18 19.20 0.02
CA TYR A 176 10.35 17.75 -0.01
C TYR A 176 11.18 17.31 -1.21
N VAL A 177 12.00 16.29 -1.01
CA VAL A 177 12.82 15.65 -2.05
C VAL A 177 12.37 14.22 -2.23
N ALA A 178 12.09 13.82 -3.48
CA ALA A 178 11.79 12.42 -3.81
C ALA A 178 13.04 11.55 -3.58
N THR A 179 12.85 10.39 -2.93
CA THR A 179 13.90 9.41 -2.63
C THR A 179 13.76 8.11 -3.42
N GLY A 180 12.68 7.98 -4.21
CA GLY A 180 12.42 6.81 -5.03
C GLY A 180 11.41 7.08 -6.15
N SER A 181 11.14 6.06 -6.95
CA SER A 181 10.19 6.12 -8.07
C SER A 181 8.75 6.25 -7.59
N ALA A 182 7.92 6.88 -8.43
CA ALA A 182 6.48 6.95 -8.19
C ALA A 182 5.84 5.55 -8.21
N ARG A 183 4.93 5.31 -7.27
CA ARG A 183 4.08 4.13 -7.17
C ARG A 183 2.66 4.51 -7.51
N TYR A 184 2.00 3.73 -8.34
CA TYR A 184 0.61 3.95 -8.75
C TYR A 184 -0.30 2.96 -8.03
N ALA A 185 -1.12 3.46 -7.14
CA ALA A 185 -1.90 2.68 -6.19
C ALA A 185 -3.38 2.62 -6.59
N GLY A 186 -3.97 1.42 -6.55
CA GLY A 186 -5.39 1.16 -6.76
C GLY A 186 -6.02 0.49 -5.55
N TYR A 187 -7.12 1.04 -5.07
CA TYR A 187 -7.77 0.63 -3.81
C TYR A 187 -9.04 -0.21 -4.03
N ASN A 188 -9.57 -0.23 -5.21
CA ASN A 188 -10.89 -0.83 -5.45
C ASN A 188 -10.82 -2.03 -6.39
N ALA A 189 -11.72 -2.96 -6.16
CA ALA A 189 -11.92 -4.11 -7.02
C ALA A 189 -12.30 -3.71 -8.46
N PRO A 190 -12.01 -4.56 -9.46
CA PRO A 190 -12.25 -4.26 -10.88
C PRO A 190 -13.69 -3.87 -11.22
N TRP A 191 -14.67 -4.46 -10.53
CA TRP A 191 -16.11 -4.24 -10.77
C TRP A 191 -16.66 -2.93 -10.19
N VAL A 192 -15.91 -2.20 -9.36
CA VAL A 192 -16.32 -0.88 -8.88
C VAL A 192 -16.38 0.08 -10.07
N PRO A 193 -17.47 0.84 -10.27
CA PRO A 193 -17.57 1.81 -11.37
C PRO A 193 -16.48 2.89 -11.27
N ALA A 194 -15.94 3.30 -12.41
CA ALA A 194 -14.81 4.21 -12.50
C ALA A 194 -14.94 5.49 -11.64
N PRO A 195 -16.07 6.20 -11.59
CA PRO A 195 -16.19 7.43 -10.77
C PRO A 195 -15.97 7.21 -9.27
N PHE A 196 -16.18 5.97 -8.79
CA PHE A 196 -16.05 5.61 -7.36
C PHE A 196 -14.73 4.94 -7.04
N LYS A 197 -13.87 4.67 -8.05
CA LYS A 197 -12.53 4.13 -7.80
C LYS A 197 -11.63 5.18 -7.20
N ARG A 198 -11.00 4.83 -6.08
CA ARG A 198 -9.91 5.59 -5.47
C ARG A 198 -8.59 5.12 -6.07
N ASN A 199 -7.82 6.06 -6.55
CA ASN A 199 -6.45 5.87 -7.01
C ASN A 199 -5.54 6.86 -6.29
N GLU A 200 -4.26 6.53 -6.17
CA GLU A 200 -3.25 7.44 -5.66
C GLU A 200 -1.97 7.34 -6.49
N VAL A 201 -1.24 8.44 -6.55
CA VAL A 201 0.19 8.44 -6.88
C VAL A 201 0.95 8.68 -5.59
N MET A 202 1.91 7.82 -5.30
CA MET A 202 2.66 7.79 -4.06
C MET A 202 4.15 7.92 -4.40
N ILE A 203 4.86 8.87 -3.80
CA ILE A 203 6.29 9.10 -4.00
C ILE A 203 7.01 9.05 -2.66
N PRO A 204 8.00 8.16 -2.47
CA PRO A 204 8.86 8.20 -1.29
C PRO A 204 9.59 9.53 -1.22
N VAL A 205 9.62 10.14 -0.03
CA VAL A 205 10.16 11.49 0.17
C VAL A 205 10.97 11.60 1.45
N ARG A 206 11.76 12.65 1.52
CA ARG A 206 12.34 13.18 2.76
C ARG A 206 12.23 14.70 2.76
N PRO A 207 12.30 15.38 3.93
CA PRO A 207 12.49 16.82 3.98
C PRO A 207 13.79 17.24 3.28
N ALA A 208 13.79 18.38 2.61
CA ALA A 208 14.99 18.89 1.90
C ALA A 208 16.11 19.29 2.85
N SER A 209 15.76 19.64 4.10
CA SER A 209 16.70 20.13 5.13
C SER A 209 17.37 19.01 5.95
N GLN A 210 17.25 17.74 5.54
CA GLN A 210 17.90 16.59 6.18
C GLN A 210 18.96 15.96 5.29
#